data_f82f01d63e8d961f3a4c3a2089ac89f5
#
_entry.id   f82f01d63e8d961f3a4c3a2089ac89f5
#
_cell.length_a   1.000
_cell.length_b   1.000
_cell.length_c   1.000
_cell.angle_alpha   90.00
_cell.angle_beta   90.00
_cell.angle_gamma   90.00
#
_symmetry.space_group_name_H-M   'P 1'
#
loop_
_entity.id
_entity.type
_entity.pdbx_description
1 polymer ?
#
loop_
_entity_poly.entity_id
_entity_poly.type
_entity_poly.pdbx_seq_one_letter_code
_entity_poly.pdbx_strand_id
1 'polypeptide(L)'
;MTSDQNIKVDDVKLDGVCLFLAAYLSWARQFRVFATRMPLIAYRGHACGTWKLVPSLCRNRESYNIRLLKQYEDEVIREFRNRFKLSDYTDIEVLAYARHHGAPTRLLDWSSNPFVGLWFAVSDKTHDSVSGVIFQLIAGDSDLVSPRMGNFKLEHAENCGCKKPIHIFSSPSKIERTERQQSIFTIASLNDGCVIKPLDEVGLPQQKMPVRKFLVPAALKLELRRTLAELGLDAYGIYGSADAFGETLSALFDLSDFNVSSEIISCAKTHSPTAE
;
A
#
# COMPACT_ATOMS: atom_id res chain seq x y z
N MET A 1 -10.16 46.76 6.39
CA MET A 1 -11.35 45.99 6.74
C MET A 1 -11.33 44.73 5.87
N THR A 2 -10.68 43.69 6.35
CA THR A 2 -10.68 42.36 5.74
C THR A 2 -11.91 41.63 6.26
N SER A 3 -12.90 41.45 5.37
CA SER A 3 -14.07 40.61 5.71
C SER A 3 -13.58 39.18 5.94
N ASP A 4 -13.65 38.71 7.17
CA ASP A 4 -13.55 37.30 7.51
C ASP A 4 -14.65 36.56 6.75
N GLN A 5 -14.28 36.00 5.58
CA GLN A 5 -15.14 35.09 4.86
C GLN A 5 -15.04 33.70 5.53
N ASN A 6 -15.74 33.54 6.65
CA ASN A 6 -15.95 32.22 7.23
C ASN A 6 -16.82 31.40 6.28
N ILE A 7 -16.20 30.51 5.50
CA ILE A 7 -16.89 29.57 4.62
C ILE A 7 -17.62 28.57 5.54
N LYS A 8 -18.94 28.54 5.52
CA LYS A 8 -19.71 27.50 6.20
C LYS A 8 -19.68 26.22 5.38
N VAL A 9 -19.64 25.09 6.06
CA VAL A 9 -19.61 23.76 5.41
C VAL A 9 -20.80 23.57 4.45
N ASP A 10 -21.96 24.17 4.79
CA ASP A 10 -23.17 24.11 3.97
C ASP A 10 -23.07 24.88 2.64
N ASP A 11 -22.11 25.81 2.53
CA ASP A 11 -21.87 26.60 1.33
C ASP A 11 -20.89 25.93 0.34
N VAL A 12 -20.29 24.76 0.74
CA VAL A 12 -19.33 24.03 -0.09
C VAL A 12 -20.06 23.03 -0.98
N LYS A 13 -20.02 23.26 -2.29
CA LYS A 13 -20.52 22.31 -3.26
C LYS A 13 -19.54 21.15 -3.39
N LEU A 14 -19.87 20.00 -2.80
CA LEU A 14 -19.02 18.81 -2.85
C LEU A 14 -19.06 18.18 -4.25
N ASP A 15 -17.88 17.97 -4.83
CA ASP A 15 -17.73 17.19 -6.06
C ASP A 15 -17.71 15.67 -5.78
N GLY A 16 -17.61 14.87 -6.84
CA GLY A 16 -17.60 13.41 -6.74
C GLY A 16 -16.43 12.85 -5.93
N VAL A 17 -15.28 13.53 -5.93
CA VAL A 17 -14.09 13.13 -5.15
C VAL A 17 -14.30 13.40 -3.67
N CYS A 18 -14.81 14.57 -3.31
CA CYS A 18 -15.12 14.92 -1.94
C CYS A 18 -16.17 13.97 -1.32
N LEU A 19 -17.22 13.64 -2.08
CA LEU A 19 -18.24 12.67 -1.65
C LEU A 19 -17.64 11.27 -1.48
N PHE A 20 -16.77 10.84 -2.39
CA PHE A 20 -16.05 9.57 -2.28
C PHE A 20 -15.17 9.54 -1.03
N LEU A 21 -14.36 10.58 -0.79
CA LEU A 21 -13.47 10.65 0.37
C LEU A 21 -14.25 10.67 1.68
N ALA A 22 -15.38 11.37 1.75
CA ALA A 22 -16.25 11.36 2.91
C ALA A 22 -16.81 9.95 3.20
N ALA A 23 -17.31 9.26 2.17
CA ALA A 23 -17.79 7.88 2.28
C ALA A 23 -16.68 6.91 2.67
N TYR A 24 -15.50 7.05 2.06
CA TYR A 24 -14.33 6.24 2.37
C TYR A 24 -13.88 6.41 3.81
N LEU A 25 -13.75 7.64 4.30
CA LEU A 25 -13.36 7.91 5.69
C LEU A 25 -14.40 7.40 6.68
N SER A 26 -15.69 7.56 6.38
CA SER A 26 -16.77 7.01 7.20
C SER A 26 -16.65 5.49 7.31
N TRP A 27 -16.44 4.80 6.18
CA TRP A 27 -16.22 3.34 6.16
C TRP A 27 -14.95 2.94 6.92
N ALA A 28 -13.84 3.65 6.72
CA ALA A 28 -12.55 3.34 7.34
C ALA A 28 -12.61 3.47 8.88
N ARG A 29 -13.40 4.40 9.39
CA ARG A 29 -13.52 4.71 10.83
C ARG A 29 -14.57 3.89 11.56
N GLN A 30 -15.41 3.15 10.85
CA GLN A 30 -16.60 2.49 11.42
C GLN A 30 -16.29 1.59 12.64
N PHE A 31 -15.13 0.93 12.68
CA PHE A 31 -14.75 0.04 13.78
C PHE A 31 -13.96 0.70 14.92
N ARG A 32 -13.47 1.92 14.72
CA ARG A 32 -12.80 2.66 15.80
C ARG A 32 -13.73 3.09 16.91
N VAL A 33 -15.04 3.21 16.62
CA VAL A 33 -16.05 3.78 17.52
C VAL A 33 -16.62 2.73 18.49
N PHE A 34 -16.55 1.44 18.17
CA PHE A 34 -17.27 0.39 18.91
C PHE A 34 -16.40 -0.51 19.78
N ALA A 35 -15.06 -0.35 19.77
CA ALA A 35 -14.16 -1.24 20.49
C ALA A 35 -13.79 -0.66 21.87
N THR A 36 -13.99 -1.43 22.92
CA THR A 36 -13.48 -1.15 24.27
C THR A 36 -11.95 -1.22 24.35
N ARG A 37 -11.32 -1.92 23.41
CA ARG A 37 -9.88 -1.88 23.08
C ARG A 37 -9.75 -1.53 21.62
N MET A 38 -8.81 -0.64 21.29
CA MET A 38 -8.58 -0.23 19.90
C MET A 38 -8.05 -1.41 19.10
N PRO A 39 -8.81 -1.97 18.14
CA PRO A 39 -8.26 -3.00 17.27
C PRO A 39 -7.17 -2.41 16.37
N LEU A 40 -6.23 -3.23 15.96
CA LEU A 40 -5.34 -2.89 14.86
C LEU A 40 -6.18 -2.85 13.58
N ILE A 41 -6.17 -1.71 12.92
CA ILE A 41 -6.81 -1.56 11.60
C ILE A 41 -5.71 -1.26 10.59
N ALA A 42 -5.66 -2.05 9.52
CA ALA A 42 -4.69 -1.90 8.46
C ALA A 42 -5.37 -1.90 7.08
N TYR A 43 -4.78 -1.17 6.14
CA TYR A 43 -5.33 -0.93 4.81
C TYR A 43 -4.33 -1.36 3.74
N ARG A 44 -4.84 -1.92 2.64
CA ARG A 44 -4.04 -2.28 1.48
C ARG A 44 -4.82 -1.97 0.20
N GLY A 45 -4.22 -1.22 -0.72
CA GLY A 45 -4.79 -0.90 -2.03
C GLY A 45 -4.32 -1.83 -3.13
N HIS A 46 -5.23 -2.15 -4.04
CA HIS A 46 -4.92 -2.78 -5.31
C HIS A 46 -5.49 -1.92 -6.44
N ALA A 47 -4.68 -1.64 -7.46
CA ALA A 47 -5.11 -0.85 -8.61
C ALA A 47 -6.17 -1.55 -9.47
N CYS A 48 -6.26 -2.87 -9.41
CA CYS A 48 -7.30 -3.67 -10.06
C CYS A 48 -8.08 -4.46 -9.02
N GLY A 49 -9.40 -4.26 -8.98
CA GLY A 49 -10.30 -4.88 -8.00
C GLY A 49 -10.46 -6.40 -8.14
N THR A 50 -10.04 -6.97 -9.28
CA THR A 50 -10.07 -8.42 -9.52
C THR A 50 -8.82 -9.15 -9.00
N TRP A 51 -7.78 -8.41 -8.60
CA TRP A 51 -6.58 -9.03 -8.07
C TRP A 51 -6.85 -9.68 -6.72
N LYS A 52 -6.46 -10.94 -6.61
CA LYS A 52 -6.57 -11.70 -5.36
C LYS A 52 -5.61 -11.16 -4.30
N LEU A 53 -6.05 -11.21 -3.04
CA LEU A 53 -5.23 -10.80 -1.89
C LEU A 53 -4.27 -11.94 -1.49
N VAL A 54 -3.26 -12.16 -2.32
CA VAL A 54 -2.21 -13.17 -2.11
C VAL A 54 -0.82 -12.53 -2.12
N PRO A 55 0.14 -13.05 -1.33
CA PRO A 55 1.53 -12.61 -1.36
C PRO A 55 2.15 -12.73 -2.76
N SER A 56 3.14 -11.88 -3.07
CA SER A 56 3.77 -11.85 -4.39
C SER A 56 4.43 -13.18 -4.78
N LEU A 57 5.05 -13.85 -3.81
CA LEU A 57 5.64 -15.17 -4.04
C LEU A 57 4.61 -16.23 -4.45
N CYS A 58 3.34 -15.98 -4.14
CA CYS A 58 2.24 -16.91 -4.30
C CYS A 58 1.31 -16.58 -5.47
N ARG A 59 1.57 -15.49 -6.21
CA ARG A 59 0.75 -15.13 -7.37
C ARG A 59 0.94 -16.09 -8.51
N ASN A 60 -0.15 -16.39 -9.23
CA ASN A 60 -0.16 -17.26 -10.41
C ASN A 60 0.31 -18.70 -10.16
N ARG A 61 0.16 -19.18 -8.93
CA ARG A 61 0.49 -20.56 -8.55
C ARG A 61 -0.68 -21.16 -7.80
N GLU A 62 -1.08 -22.39 -8.17
CA GLU A 62 -2.17 -23.10 -7.52
C GLU A 62 -1.69 -23.89 -6.28
N SER A 63 -0.43 -24.34 -6.30
CA SER A 63 0.18 -25.08 -5.20
C SER A 63 1.66 -24.76 -5.06
N TYR A 64 2.23 -25.05 -3.90
CA TYR A 64 3.64 -24.80 -3.56
C TYR A 64 4.30 -26.05 -3.04
N ASN A 65 5.56 -26.21 -3.45
CA ASN A 65 6.45 -27.09 -2.71
C ASN A 65 7.02 -26.32 -1.51
N ILE A 66 6.61 -26.67 -0.31
CA ILE A 66 7.02 -26.00 0.95
C ILE A 66 8.55 -25.97 1.06
N ARG A 67 9.22 -27.07 0.73
CA ARG A 67 10.69 -27.16 0.81
C ARG A 67 11.37 -26.15 -0.10
N LEU A 68 10.92 -26.06 -1.35
CA LEU A 68 11.48 -25.09 -2.31
C LEU A 68 11.17 -23.63 -1.90
N LEU A 69 9.99 -23.38 -1.33
CA LEU A 69 9.61 -22.08 -0.84
C LEU A 69 10.51 -21.65 0.33
N LYS A 70 10.77 -22.55 1.29
CA LYS A 70 11.69 -22.29 2.39
C LYS A 70 13.11 -22.03 1.90
N GLN A 71 13.62 -22.89 1.01
CA GLN A 71 14.94 -22.70 0.42
C GLN A 71 15.09 -21.35 -0.26
N TYR A 72 14.04 -20.90 -0.96
CA TYR A 72 14.03 -19.57 -1.58
C TYR A 72 14.03 -18.46 -0.53
N GLU A 73 13.23 -18.55 0.54
CA GLU A 73 13.23 -17.54 1.60
C GLU A 73 14.55 -17.48 2.35
N ASP A 74 15.17 -18.63 2.66
CA ASP A 74 16.50 -18.70 3.26
C ASP A 74 17.56 -18.04 2.39
N GLU A 75 17.48 -18.26 1.07
CA GLU A 75 18.36 -17.63 0.10
C GLU A 75 18.18 -16.10 0.07
N VAL A 76 16.94 -15.63 0.00
CA VAL A 76 16.62 -14.19 0.04
C VAL A 76 17.18 -13.57 1.32
N ILE A 77 16.95 -14.20 2.48
CA ILE A 77 17.45 -13.71 3.78
C ILE A 77 18.98 -13.63 3.75
N ARG A 78 19.64 -14.69 3.31
CA ARG A 78 21.11 -14.74 3.25
C ARG A 78 21.69 -13.65 2.36
N GLU A 79 21.18 -13.52 1.13
CA GLU A 79 21.66 -12.57 0.14
C GLU A 79 21.44 -11.12 0.59
N PHE A 80 20.25 -10.79 1.07
CA PHE A 80 19.96 -9.45 1.56
C PHE A 80 20.76 -9.11 2.82
N ARG A 81 20.88 -10.05 3.75
CA ARG A 81 21.66 -9.86 4.99
C ARG A 81 23.13 -9.54 4.69
N ASN A 82 23.74 -10.29 3.76
CA ASN A 82 25.14 -10.10 3.40
C ASN A 82 25.36 -8.80 2.63
N ARG A 83 24.51 -8.52 1.63
CA ARG A 83 24.69 -7.37 0.74
C ARG A 83 24.39 -6.04 1.40
N PHE A 84 23.40 -6.00 2.26
CA PHE A 84 22.93 -4.76 2.92
C PHE A 84 23.34 -4.66 4.39
N LYS A 85 24.22 -5.56 4.88
CA LYS A 85 24.76 -5.55 6.27
C LYS A 85 23.65 -5.56 7.32
N LEU A 86 22.64 -6.39 7.15
CA LEU A 86 21.48 -6.50 8.02
C LEU A 86 21.71 -7.52 9.17
N SER A 87 22.90 -7.52 9.80
CA SER A 87 23.25 -8.45 10.89
C SER A 87 22.33 -8.32 12.11
N ASP A 88 21.87 -7.10 12.39
CA ASP A 88 21.05 -6.77 13.57
C ASP A 88 19.54 -6.95 13.32
N TYR A 89 19.16 -7.47 12.15
CA TYR A 89 17.78 -7.72 11.77
C TYR A 89 17.43 -9.19 11.98
N THR A 90 16.25 -9.47 12.48
CA THR A 90 15.68 -10.82 12.50
C THR A 90 15.35 -11.26 11.06
N ASP A 91 15.17 -12.56 10.83
CA ASP A 91 14.87 -13.10 9.49
C ASP A 91 13.60 -12.48 8.88
N ILE A 92 12.57 -12.31 9.71
CA ILE A 92 11.32 -11.68 9.26
C ILE A 92 11.49 -10.20 8.91
N GLU A 93 12.37 -9.49 9.62
CA GLU A 93 12.71 -8.09 9.31
C GLU A 93 13.53 -8.00 8.00
N VAL A 94 14.41 -8.97 7.74
CA VAL A 94 15.13 -9.06 6.45
C VAL A 94 14.15 -9.35 5.32
N LEU A 95 13.19 -10.25 5.51
CA LEU A 95 12.14 -10.50 4.50
C LEU A 95 11.28 -9.25 4.25
N ALA A 96 10.94 -8.49 5.29
CA ALA A 96 10.21 -7.24 5.14
C ALA A 96 11.04 -6.20 4.36
N TYR A 97 12.33 -6.09 4.66
CA TYR A 97 13.26 -5.25 3.90
C TYR A 97 13.33 -5.69 2.43
N ALA A 98 13.55 -6.97 2.18
CA ALA A 98 13.60 -7.54 0.84
C ALA A 98 12.29 -7.29 0.05
N ARG A 99 11.14 -7.43 0.72
CA ARG A 99 9.82 -7.14 0.16
C ARG A 99 9.70 -5.69 -0.32
N HIS A 100 10.17 -4.72 0.47
CA HIS A 100 10.16 -3.31 0.11
C HIS A 100 11.04 -2.99 -1.11
N HIS A 101 12.07 -3.81 -1.33
CA HIS A 101 12.95 -3.71 -2.49
C HIS A 101 12.54 -4.63 -3.64
N GLY A 102 11.29 -5.10 -3.66
CA GLY A 102 10.68 -5.81 -4.78
C GLY A 102 10.89 -7.31 -4.80
N ALA A 103 11.62 -7.90 -3.83
CA ALA A 103 11.77 -9.35 -3.77
C ALA A 103 10.42 -10.02 -3.50
N PRO A 104 10.06 -11.10 -4.22
CA PRO A 104 8.87 -11.87 -3.91
C PRO A 104 8.99 -12.53 -2.53
N THR A 105 8.00 -12.35 -1.67
CA THR A 105 7.95 -12.94 -0.33
C THR A 105 6.54 -13.41 0.00
N ARG A 106 6.37 -14.19 1.10
CA ARG A 106 5.07 -14.54 1.67
C ARG A 106 4.41 -13.39 2.42
N LEU A 107 5.05 -12.23 2.52
CA LEU A 107 4.53 -11.08 3.21
C LEU A 107 3.51 -10.34 2.35
N LEU A 108 2.45 -9.87 3.01
CA LEU A 108 1.59 -8.83 2.49
C LEU A 108 1.82 -7.55 3.28
N ASP A 109 2.07 -6.47 2.55
CA ASP A 109 2.23 -5.14 3.11
C ASP A 109 0.85 -4.52 3.34
N TRP A 110 0.70 -3.86 4.47
CA TRP A 110 -0.46 -3.07 4.86
C TRP A 110 0.02 -1.73 5.40
N SER A 111 -0.88 -0.78 5.50
CA SER A 111 -0.63 0.50 6.16
C SER A 111 -1.66 0.74 7.26
N SER A 112 -1.26 1.32 8.38
CA SER A 112 -2.21 1.83 9.37
C SER A 112 -2.90 3.12 8.92
N ASN A 113 -2.38 3.76 7.86
CA ASN A 113 -2.94 4.96 7.25
C ASN A 113 -3.88 4.60 6.09
N PRO A 114 -5.20 4.92 6.19
CA PRO A 114 -6.15 4.63 5.13
C PRO A 114 -5.79 5.31 3.80
N PHE A 115 -5.23 6.51 3.82
CA PHE A 115 -4.86 7.21 2.61
C PHE A 115 -3.68 6.60 1.86
N VAL A 116 -2.75 5.95 2.57
CA VAL A 116 -1.70 5.13 1.92
C VAL A 116 -2.33 3.95 1.20
N GLY A 117 -3.32 3.29 1.82
CA GLY A 117 -4.11 2.25 1.14
C GLY A 117 -4.82 2.77 -0.11
N LEU A 118 -5.43 3.95 -0.03
CA LEU A 118 -6.08 4.59 -1.18
C LEU A 118 -5.06 4.93 -2.27
N TRP A 119 -3.89 5.47 -1.91
CA TRP A 119 -2.83 5.77 -2.86
C TRP A 119 -2.43 4.54 -3.69
N PHE A 120 -2.19 3.40 -3.05
CA PHE A 120 -1.88 2.16 -3.77
C PHE A 120 -3.02 1.67 -4.67
N ALA A 121 -4.26 2.01 -4.39
CA ALA A 121 -5.40 1.65 -5.25
C ALA A 121 -5.51 2.52 -6.49
N VAL A 122 -4.85 3.70 -6.51
CA VAL A 122 -4.96 4.66 -7.61
C VAL A 122 -3.62 4.99 -8.30
N SER A 123 -2.46 4.62 -7.73
CA SER A 123 -1.14 5.05 -8.20
C SER A 123 -0.72 4.43 -9.54
N ASP A 124 -1.14 3.20 -9.83
CA ASP A 124 -0.79 2.53 -11.08
C ASP A 124 -1.67 3.02 -12.24
N LYS A 125 -1.11 3.94 -13.04
CA LYS A 125 -1.78 4.55 -14.20
C LYS A 125 -2.17 3.53 -15.28
N THR A 126 -1.47 2.39 -15.38
CA THR A 126 -1.78 1.35 -16.38
C THR A 126 -3.13 0.68 -16.14
N HIS A 127 -3.69 0.86 -14.94
CA HIS A 127 -4.98 0.30 -14.51
C HIS A 127 -6.06 1.38 -14.31
N ASP A 128 -5.94 2.53 -14.95
CA ASP A 128 -6.92 3.62 -14.82
C ASP A 128 -8.30 3.28 -15.38
N SER A 129 -8.35 2.40 -16.37
CA SER A 129 -9.61 1.98 -16.99
C SER A 129 -10.45 0.99 -16.15
N VAL A 130 -9.89 0.45 -15.06
CA VAL A 130 -10.55 -0.54 -14.19
C VAL A 130 -10.67 -0.05 -12.77
N SER A 131 -11.72 -0.46 -12.06
CA SER A 131 -11.89 -0.09 -10.65
C SER A 131 -10.80 -0.72 -9.78
N GLY A 132 -10.29 0.06 -8.84
CA GLY A 132 -9.41 -0.40 -7.78
C GLY A 132 -10.20 -0.95 -6.58
N VAL A 133 -9.47 -1.47 -5.59
CA VAL A 133 -10.05 -1.92 -4.32
C VAL A 133 -9.13 -1.60 -3.16
N ILE A 134 -9.71 -1.24 -2.03
CA ILE A 134 -9.02 -1.11 -0.75
C ILE A 134 -9.52 -2.22 0.16
N PHE A 135 -8.59 -3.00 0.69
CA PHE A 135 -8.85 -3.98 1.72
C PHE A 135 -8.61 -3.36 3.09
N GLN A 136 -9.49 -3.67 4.04
CA GLN A 136 -9.34 -3.32 5.45
C GLN A 136 -9.22 -4.59 6.27
N LEU A 137 -8.10 -4.74 6.96
CA LEU A 137 -7.83 -5.80 7.92
C LEU A 137 -8.12 -5.26 9.33
N ILE A 138 -8.90 -6.01 10.11
CA ILE A 138 -9.21 -5.68 11.51
C ILE A 138 -8.70 -6.83 12.36
N ALA A 139 -7.75 -6.54 13.25
CA ALA A 139 -7.11 -7.52 14.09
C ALA A 139 -7.19 -7.14 15.57
N GLY A 140 -7.36 -8.12 16.45
CA GLY A 140 -7.27 -7.92 17.90
C GLY A 140 -5.83 -8.00 18.39
N ASP A 141 -5.61 -7.59 19.65
CA ASP A 141 -4.29 -7.64 20.31
C ASP A 141 -3.68 -9.05 20.31
N SER A 142 -4.52 -10.09 20.37
CA SER A 142 -4.07 -11.49 20.36
C SER A 142 -3.51 -11.96 19.01
N ASP A 143 -3.75 -11.20 17.94
CA ASP A 143 -3.30 -11.54 16.59
C ASP A 143 -1.94 -10.91 16.27
N LEU A 144 -1.53 -9.91 17.07
CA LEU A 144 -0.27 -9.21 16.92
C LEU A 144 0.89 -10.05 17.45
N VAL A 145 1.93 -10.12 16.66
CA VAL A 145 3.22 -10.71 17.04
C VAL A 145 4.25 -9.60 17.04
N SER A 146 5.06 -9.52 18.10
CA SER A 146 6.18 -8.57 18.14
C SER A 146 7.46 -9.27 17.68
N PRO A 147 8.02 -8.92 16.52
CA PRO A 147 9.31 -9.45 16.07
C PRO A 147 10.46 -9.07 17.01
N ARG A 148 10.34 -7.92 17.70
CA ARG A 148 11.38 -7.36 18.56
C ARG A 148 11.51 -8.07 19.91
N MET A 149 10.51 -8.80 20.35
CA MET A 149 10.54 -9.50 21.64
C MET A 149 11.21 -10.89 21.58
N GLY A 150 11.87 -11.23 20.47
CA GLY A 150 12.56 -12.52 20.32
C GLY A 150 11.64 -13.74 20.31
N ASN A 151 10.33 -13.52 20.46
CA ASN A 151 9.35 -14.58 20.63
C ASN A 151 8.75 -15.09 19.31
N PHE A 152 8.91 -14.34 18.20
CA PHE A 152 8.46 -14.79 16.90
C PHE A 152 9.66 -15.05 15.98
N LYS A 153 9.92 -16.32 15.77
CA LYS A 153 10.85 -16.77 14.74
C LYS A 153 10.06 -17.16 13.49
N LEU A 154 10.67 -17.04 12.32
CA LEU A 154 10.06 -17.44 11.05
C LEU A 154 9.56 -18.89 11.07
N GLU A 155 10.26 -19.75 11.82
CA GLU A 155 9.87 -21.15 12.10
C GLU A 155 8.47 -21.30 12.70
N HIS A 156 7.97 -20.30 13.46
CA HIS A 156 6.60 -20.34 13.98
C HIS A 156 5.54 -20.22 12.88
N ALA A 157 5.87 -19.52 11.79
CA ALA A 157 5.03 -19.47 10.60
C ALA A 157 5.24 -20.67 9.66
N GLU A 158 6.15 -21.58 10.03
CA GLU A 158 6.50 -22.77 9.25
C GLU A 158 5.96 -24.06 9.88
N ASN A 159 5.69 -24.08 11.18
CA ASN A 159 5.22 -25.24 11.88
C ASN A 159 3.70 -25.34 11.88
N CYS A 160 3.18 -26.36 11.20
CA CYS A 160 1.76 -26.64 10.98
C CYS A 160 0.95 -26.92 12.26
N GLY A 161 1.61 -27.11 13.41
CA GLY A 161 0.95 -27.18 14.72
C GLY A 161 0.39 -25.83 15.19
N CYS A 162 0.72 -24.74 14.51
CA CYS A 162 0.22 -23.43 14.81
C CYS A 162 -1.24 -23.30 14.34
N LYS A 163 -2.16 -23.15 15.30
CA LYS A 163 -3.60 -22.95 15.01
C LYS A 163 -3.89 -21.61 14.30
N LYS A 164 -2.87 -20.78 14.09
CA LYS A 164 -2.99 -19.47 13.47
C LYS A 164 -2.49 -19.51 12.02
N PRO A 165 -3.34 -19.40 11.02
CA PRO A 165 -2.93 -19.43 9.62
C PRO A 165 -2.20 -18.15 9.16
N ILE A 166 -2.27 -17.08 9.95
CA ILE A 166 -1.70 -15.78 9.63
C ILE A 166 -1.15 -15.14 10.90
N HIS A 167 0.03 -14.54 10.78
CA HIS A 167 0.63 -13.72 11.82
C HIS A 167 0.73 -12.27 11.33
N ILE A 168 0.48 -11.33 12.25
CA ILE A 168 0.48 -9.89 11.97
C ILE A 168 1.58 -9.25 12.81
N PHE A 169 2.40 -8.41 12.22
CA PHE A 169 3.44 -7.69 12.92
C PHE A 169 3.64 -6.26 12.37
N SER A 170 4.01 -5.35 13.26
CA SER A 170 4.41 -4.01 12.86
C SER A 170 5.82 -4.02 12.31
N SER A 171 6.08 -3.18 11.30
CA SER A 171 7.41 -3.05 10.75
C SER A 171 8.42 -2.55 11.77
N PRO A 172 9.68 -3.00 11.67
CA PRO A 172 10.78 -2.39 12.42
C PRO A 172 10.96 -0.93 12.02
N SER A 173 11.09 -0.05 13.00
CA SER A 173 11.29 1.40 12.81
C SER A 173 12.63 1.80 12.18
N LYS A 174 13.42 0.84 11.67
CA LYS A 174 14.74 1.07 11.09
C LYS A 174 14.73 1.29 9.57
N ILE A 175 13.57 1.16 8.93
CA ILE A 175 13.44 1.27 7.46
C ILE A 175 12.59 2.49 7.15
N GLU A 176 13.19 3.56 6.61
CA GLU A 176 12.52 4.83 6.32
C GLU A 176 11.22 4.65 5.52
N ARG A 177 11.24 3.82 4.49
CA ARG A 177 10.05 3.52 3.69
C ARG A 177 8.92 2.90 4.53
N THR A 178 9.22 2.08 5.54
CA THR A 178 8.21 1.49 6.40
C THR A 178 7.57 2.52 7.33
N GLU A 179 8.33 3.52 7.75
CA GLU A 179 7.83 4.64 8.56
C GLU A 179 6.91 5.53 7.73
N ARG A 180 7.32 5.92 6.53
CA ARG A 180 6.50 6.72 5.59
C ARG A 180 5.18 6.04 5.25
N GLN A 181 5.22 4.74 5.01
CA GLN A 181 4.04 3.94 4.71
C GLN A 181 3.26 3.50 5.96
N GLN A 182 3.76 3.77 7.16
CA GLN A 182 3.20 3.27 8.42
C GLN A 182 2.90 1.75 8.33
N SER A 183 3.92 0.99 7.91
CA SER A 183 3.78 -0.38 7.42
C SER A 183 3.44 -1.37 8.53
N ILE A 184 2.52 -2.25 8.20
CA ILE A 184 2.15 -3.46 8.92
C ILE A 184 2.30 -4.61 7.94
N PHE A 185 2.69 -5.78 8.43
CA PHE A 185 2.85 -6.97 7.61
C PHE A 185 1.98 -8.11 8.11
N THR A 186 1.49 -8.90 7.18
CA THR A 186 0.99 -10.23 7.48
C THR A 186 1.85 -11.28 6.79
N ILE A 187 2.08 -12.41 7.49
CA ILE A 187 2.72 -13.60 6.93
C ILE A 187 1.79 -14.79 7.06
N ALA A 188 1.58 -15.49 5.95
CA ALA A 188 0.81 -16.73 5.96
C ALA A 188 1.64 -17.88 6.52
N SER A 189 1.03 -18.70 7.39
CA SER A 189 1.63 -19.94 7.85
C SER A 189 1.66 -20.96 6.72
N LEU A 190 2.75 -21.74 6.66
CA LEU A 190 2.86 -22.85 5.72
C LEU A 190 2.12 -24.06 6.30
N ASN A 191 1.16 -24.58 5.55
CA ASN A 191 0.41 -25.78 5.90
C ASN A 191 0.79 -26.94 4.97
N ASP A 192 0.64 -28.17 5.44
CA ASP A 192 0.95 -29.38 4.66
C ASP A 192 0.17 -29.51 3.34
N GLY A 193 -0.94 -28.78 3.21
CA GLY A 193 -1.73 -28.70 1.98
C GLY A 193 -1.13 -27.80 0.89
N CYS A 194 -0.01 -27.15 1.13
CA CYS A 194 0.74 -26.33 0.15
C CYS A 194 -0.07 -25.27 -0.60
N VAL A 195 -1.23 -24.87 -0.11
CA VAL A 195 -2.12 -23.88 -0.74
C VAL A 195 -2.22 -22.65 0.14
N ILE A 196 -1.73 -21.51 -0.35
CA ILE A 196 -1.98 -20.22 0.28
C ILE A 196 -3.24 -19.63 -0.36
N LYS A 197 -4.35 -19.73 0.36
CA LYS A 197 -5.61 -19.13 -0.09
C LYS A 197 -5.55 -17.62 0.01
N PRO A 198 -6.24 -16.87 -0.87
CA PRO A 198 -6.40 -15.45 -0.73
C PRO A 198 -6.93 -15.07 0.64
N LEU A 199 -6.33 -14.07 1.27
CA LEU A 199 -6.69 -13.66 2.63
C LEU A 199 -8.15 -13.16 2.72
N ASP A 200 -8.64 -12.58 1.66
CA ASP A 200 -10.03 -12.11 1.54
C ASP A 200 -11.06 -13.24 1.35
N GLU A 201 -10.61 -14.46 1.03
CA GLU A 201 -11.46 -15.66 0.96
C GLU A 201 -11.47 -16.43 2.29
N VAL A 202 -10.34 -16.42 3.03
CA VAL A 202 -10.20 -17.22 4.27
C VAL A 202 -10.63 -16.42 5.50
N GLY A 203 -10.43 -15.12 5.47
CA GLY A 203 -10.57 -14.27 6.65
C GLY A 203 -9.53 -14.58 7.73
N LEU A 204 -9.69 -13.97 8.90
CA LEU A 204 -8.92 -14.33 10.11
C LEU A 204 -9.75 -15.38 10.91
N PRO A 205 -9.30 -16.64 11.03
CA PRO A 205 -10.12 -17.73 11.53
C PRO A 205 -10.60 -17.57 12.97
N GLN A 206 -9.94 -16.77 13.76
CA GLN A 206 -10.29 -16.52 15.16
C GLN A 206 -11.18 -15.29 15.34
N GLN A 207 -11.32 -14.49 14.31
CA GLN A 207 -12.17 -13.30 14.31
C GLN A 207 -13.31 -13.53 13.34
N LYS A 208 -14.55 -13.39 13.82
CA LYS A 208 -15.75 -13.41 12.98
C LYS A 208 -15.82 -12.20 12.00
N MET A 209 -14.71 -11.48 11.83
CA MET A 209 -14.64 -10.29 10.98
C MET A 209 -13.84 -10.62 9.72
N PRO A 210 -14.49 -10.67 8.56
CA PRO A 210 -13.81 -10.85 7.28
C PRO A 210 -12.95 -9.62 6.95
N VAL A 211 -11.95 -9.80 6.09
CA VAL A 211 -11.29 -8.68 5.42
C VAL A 211 -12.35 -7.92 4.63
N ARG A 212 -12.52 -6.64 4.93
CA ARG A 212 -13.51 -5.78 4.25
C ARG A 212 -12.93 -5.18 2.99
N LYS A 213 -13.81 -4.85 2.05
CA LYS A 213 -13.45 -4.24 0.77
C LYS A 213 -14.19 -2.92 0.56
N PHE A 214 -13.49 -1.95 -0.02
CA PHE A 214 -14.07 -0.70 -0.51
C PHE A 214 -13.61 -0.49 -1.95
N LEU A 215 -14.56 -0.33 -2.87
CA LEU A 215 -14.26 -0.17 -4.30
C LEU A 215 -13.88 1.27 -4.60
N VAL A 216 -12.87 1.43 -5.45
CA VAL A 216 -12.42 2.72 -5.98
C VAL A 216 -12.82 2.80 -7.45
N PRO A 217 -13.81 3.63 -7.82
CA PRO A 217 -14.26 3.73 -9.21
C PRO A 217 -13.13 4.17 -10.15
N ALA A 218 -13.02 3.55 -11.32
CA ALA A 218 -12.05 3.90 -12.35
C ALA A 218 -12.10 5.40 -12.71
N ALA A 219 -13.29 5.95 -12.87
CA ALA A 219 -13.51 7.35 -13.23
C ALA A 219 -12.96 8.37 -12.22
N LEU A 220 -12.76 7.98 -10.96
CA LEU A 220 -12.24 8.88 -9.92
C LEU A 220 -10.72 8.77 -9.71
N LYS A 221 -10.04 7.79 -10.30
CA LYS A 221 -8.63 7.52 -9.99
C LYS A 221 -7.70 8.69 -10.29
N LEU A 222 -7.88 9.35 -11.42
CA LEU A 222 -7.05 10.50 -11.81
C LEU A 222 -7.18 11.63 -10.78
N GLU A 223 -8.40 12.03 -10.46
CA GLU A 223 -8.65 13.13 -9.54
C GLU A 223 -8.25 12.75 -8.09
N LEU A 224 -8.46 11.50 -7.69
CA LEU A 224 -7.99 11.02 -6.39
C LEU A 224 -6.45 11.07 -6.28
N ARG A 225 -5.71 10.75 -7.36
CA ARG A 225 -4.24 10.90 -7.37
C ARG A 225 -3.81 12.35 -7.20
N ARG A 226 -4.48 13.28 -7.90
CA ARG A 226 -4.21 14.72 -7.78
C ARG A 226 -4.45 15.20 -6.36
N THR A 227 -5.62 14.90 -5.81
CA THR A 227 -5.98 15.25 -4.43
C THR A 227 -5.02 14.66 -3.40
N LEU A 228 -4.60 13.40 -3.56
CA LEU A 228 -3.63 12.78 -2.66
C LEU A 228 -2.24 13.44 -2.76
N ALA A 229 -1.81 13.83 -3.96
CA ALA A 229 -0.54 14.56 -4.15
C ALA A 229 -0.58 15.93 -3.48
N GLU A 230 -1.68 16.67 -3.54
CA GLU A 230 -1.89 17.94 -2.82
C GLU A 230 -1.80 17.76 -1.30
N LEU A 231 -2.17 16.56 -0.79
CA LEU A 231 -2.03 16.18 0.62
C LEU A 231 -0.64 15.62 0.97
N GLY A 232 0.34 15.65 0.04
CA GLY A 232 1.69 15.11 0.24
C GLY A 232 1.78 13.59 0.14
N LEU A 233 0.75 12.92 -0.40
CA LEU A 233 0.71 11.48 -0.63
C LEU A 233 0.94 11.19 -2.11
N ASP A 234 2.12 11.52 -2.58
CA ASP A 234 2.67 11.22 -3.91
C ASP A 234 3.72 10.11 -3.84
N ALA A 235 4.38 9.82 -4.95
CA ALA A 235 5.41 8.79 -5.01
C ALA A 235 6.56 9.08 -4.02
N TYR A 236 7.02 10.33 -3.93
CA TYR A 236 8.07 10.70 -2.98
C TYR A 236 7.61 10.59 -1.53
N GLY A 237 6.41 11.06 -1.20
CA GLY A 237 5.83 10.93 0.14
C GLY A 237 5.74 9.48 0.61
N ILE A 238 5.46 8.56 -0.32
CA ILE A 238 5.30 7.12 -0.05
C ILE A 238 6.63 6.36 -0.03
N TYR A 239 7.56 6.66 -0.97
CA TYR A 239 8.78 5.88 -1.15
C TYR A 239 10.04 6.54 -0.60
N GLY A 240 10.11 7.87 -0.56
CA GLY A 240 11.24 8.65 -0.03
C GLY A 240 12.51 8.60 -0.87
N SER A 241 12.52 7.93 -2.02
CA SER A 241 13.71 7.78 -2.86
C SER A 241 13.84 8.91 -3.88
N ALA A 242 15.07 9.14 -4.39
CA ALA A 242 15.31 10.11 -5.46
C ALA A 242 14.55 9.76 -6.75
N ASP A 243 14.43 8.47 -7.08
CA ASP A 243 13.66 8.01 -8.23
C ASP A 243 12.17 8.37 -8.07
N ALA A 244 11.61 8.16 -6.88
CA ALA A 244 10.23 8.54 -6.56
C ALA A 244 10.03 10.06 -6.60
N PHE A 245 11.03 10.85 -6.23
CA PHE A 245 10.98 12.30 -6.37
C PHE A 245 10.96 12.73 -7.84
N GLY A 246 11.78 12.10 -8.69
CA GLY A 246 11.72 12.30 -10.14
C GLY A 246 10.35 11.94 -10.73
N GLU A 247 9.73 10.87 -10.26
CA GLU A 247 8.38 10.46 -10.66
C GLU A 247 7.31 11.50 -10.23
N THR A 248 7.41 12.02 -8.99
CA THR A 248 6.55 13.12 -8.51
C THR A 248 6.69 14.36 -9.39
N LEU A 249 7.92 14.78 -9.70
CA LEU A 249 8.17 15.94 -10.59
C LEU A 249 7.60 15.69 -11.99
N SER A 250 7.80 14.50 -12.56
CA SER A 250 7.25 14.14 -13.86
C SER A 250 5.71 14.21 -13.89
N ALA A 251 5.05 13.88 -12.80
CA ALA A 251 3.60 13.97 -12.69
C ALA A 251 3.11 15.44 -12.60
N LEU A 252 3.89 16.33 -11.99
CA LEU A 252 3.60 17.76 -11.96
C LEU A 252 3.79 18.43 -13.33
N PHE A 253 4.76 17.93 -14.10
CA PHE A 253 5.10 18.41 -15.44
C PHE A 253 4.60 17.45 -16.53
N ASP A 254 3.45 16.80 -16.33
CA ASP A 254 2.87 15.98 -17.38
C ASP A 254 2.62 16.84 -18.61
N LEU A 255 3.41 16.59 -19.67
CA LEU A 255 3.47 17.40 -20.89
C LEU A 255 2.13 17.52 -21.62
N SER A 256 1.13 16.75 -21.22
CA SER A 256 -0.24 16.89 -21.72
C SER A 256 -0.91 18.20 -21.30
N ASP A 257 -0.49 18.81 -20.18
CA ASP A 257 -0.96 20.12 -19.71
C ASP A 257 -0.15 21.29 -20.34
N PHE A 258 1.03 20.99 -20.91
CA PHE A 258 1.79 21.92 -21.76
C PHE A 258 1.37 21.85 -23.23
N ASN A 259 0.09 21.86 -23.50
CA ASN A 259 -0.39 22.31 -24.79
C ASN A 259 -0.07 23.82 -24.89
N VAL A 260 1.19 24.08 -25.27
CA VAL A 260 1.57 25.37 -25.81
C VAL A 260 0.60 25.60 -26.96
N SER A 261 -0.43 26.37 -26.71
CA SER A 261 -1.39 26.76 -27.71
C SER A 261 -0.55 27.23 -28.90
N SER A 262 -0.94 26.79 -30.09
CA SER A 262 -0.28 27.14 -31.36
C SER A 262 -0.07 28.66 -31.60
N GLU A 263 -0.64 29.47 -30.75
CA GLU A 263 -0.45 30.94 -30.67
C GLU A 263 0.95 31.38 -30.27
N ILE A 264 1.68 30.65 -29.38
CA ILE A 264 3.05 31.01 -29.00
C ILE A 264 4.05 30.67 -30.11
N ILE A 265 3.80 29.62 -30.89
CA ILE A 265 4.65 29.27 -32.02
C ILE A 265 4.46 30.28 -33.20
N SER A 266 3.30 30.91 -33.33
CA SER A 266 3.08 31.93 -34.32
C SER A 266 3.81 33.24 -33.99
N CYS A 267 3.92 33.59 -32.72
CA CYS A 267 4.63 34.79 -32.26
C CYS A 267 6.14 34.71 -32.46
N ALA A 268 6.76 33.52 -32.37
CA ALA A 268 8.18 33.31 -32.59
C ALA A 268 8.59 33.39 -34.09
N LYS A 269 7.66 33.18 -35.01
CA LYS A 269 7.92 33.24 -36.47
C LYS A 269 7.83 34.64 -37.05
N THR A 270 7.29 35.61 -36.33
CA THR A 270 7.13 36.99 -36.80
C THR A 270 8.29 37.96 -36.46
N HIS A 271 9.31 37.47 -35.74
CA HIS A 271 10.47 38.25 -35.33
C HIS A 271 11.78 37.63 -35.85
N SER A 272 11.85 37.25 -37.12
CA SER A 272 13.13 37.06 -37.79
C SER A 272 13.63 38.41 -38.24
N PRO A 273 14.79 38.90 -37.77
CA PRO A 273 15.35 40.13 -38.31
C PRO A 273 15.78 39.88 -39.76
N THR A 274 15.23 40.63 -40.69
CA THR A 274 15.74 40.74 -42.04
C THR A 274 17.18 41.24 -41.95
N ALA A 275 18.12 40.39 -42.39
CA ALA A 275 19.51 40.77 -42.62
C ALA A 275 19.56 41.73 -43.82
N GLU A 276 19.97 42.97 -43.59
CA GLU A 276 20.67 43.80 -44.57
C GLU A 276 22.18 43.71 -44.35
#